data_66f4de6452917c2915d7dd38b80fac89
#
_entry.id   66f4de6452917c2915d7dd38b80fac89
#
_cell.length_a   1.000
_cell.length_b   1.000
_cell.length_c   1.000
_cell.angle_alpha   90.00
_cell.angle_beta   90.00
_cell.angle_gamma   90.00
#
_symmetry.space_group_name_H-M   'P 1'
#
loop_
_entity.id
_entity.type
_entity.pdbx_description
1 polymer ?
#
loop_
_entity_poly.entity_id
_entity_poly.type
_entity_poly.pdbx_seq_one_letter_code
_entity_poly.pdbx_strand_id
1 'polypeptide(L)'
;SINVSPINIEEAPILKPYLDLCQNLGKFGGQIIESNIKEINITFKGSVSKINTKPLISSLIASILSTKMESINLINAEVVAKQKNIEIITSFQDQTESHDSEISINLITEKEKFNFSGALFAGSSRIISINGMRIEAEISKNMLYTSNTDKPGFIGALGTELGNAEVNIATFNLGRTGSGEAVSLIEVDGKINSELIKKLENISNVKSIKKLSF
;
A
#
# COMPACT_ATOMS: atom_id res chain seq x y z
N SER A 1 -18.73 15.46 -20.40
CA SER A 1 -18.84 14.03 -20.76
C SER A 1 -18.01 13.22 -19.80
N ILE A 2 -18.66 12.32 -19.08
CA ILE A 2 -18.01 11.40 -18.13
C ILE A 2 -17.28 10.36 -18.97
N ASN A 3 -15.97 10.46 -19.05
CA ASN A 3 -15.14 9.61 -19.90
C ASN A 3 -14.58 8.44 -19.07
N VAL A 4 -15.45 7.58 -18.55
CA VAL A 4 -15.05 6.24 -18.13
C VAL A 4 -14.99 5.42 -19.42
N SER A 5 -13.78 5.13 -19.89
CA SER A 5 -13.60 4.21 -21.02
C SER A 5 -14.20 2.86 -20.64
N PRO A 6 -15.20 2.33 -21.37
CA PRO A 6 -15.77 1.04 -21.04
C PRO A 6 -14.66 -0.01 -21.11
N ILE A 7 -14.54 -0.82 -20.07
CA ILE A 7 -13.65 -1.99 -20.08
C ILE A 7 -14.23 -2.93 -21.15
N ASN A 8 -13.43 -3.25 -22.16
CA ASN A 8 -13.81 -4.22 -23.17
C ASN A 8 -13.96 -5.59 -22.49
N ILE A 9 -15.02 -6.34 -22.81
CA ILE A 9 -15.31 -7.66 -22.22
C ILE A 9 -14.12 -8.62 -22.40
N GLU A 10 -13.34 -8.49 -23.48
CA GLU A 10 -12.16 -9.29 -23.75
C GLU A 10 -10.97 -8.93 -22.85
N GLU A 11 -10.89 -7.70 -22.36
CA GLU A 11 -9.81 -7.20 -21.48
C GLU A 11 -10.09 -7.45 -20.00
N ALA A 12 -11.36 -7.67 -19.63
CA ALA A 12 -11.77 -7.81 -18.22
C ALA A 12 -11.01 -8.90 -17.44
N PRO A 13 -10.74 -10.11 -17.97
CA PRO A 13 -9.99 -11.13 -17.26
C PRO A 13 -8.53 -10.74 -16.95
N ILE A 14 -7.91 -9.93 -17.83
CA ILE A 14 -6.53 -9.44 -17.67
C ILE A 14 -6.51 -8.28 -16.68
N LEU A 15 -7.48 -7.38 -16.77
CA LEU A 15 -7.55 -6.16 -15.95
C LEU A 15 -7.96 -6.43 -14.51
N LYS A 16 -8.84 -7.41 -14.24
CA LYS A 16 -9.39 -7.65 -12.90
C LYS A 16 -8.32 -7.86 -11.82
N PRO A 17 -7.31 -8.73 -11.98
CA PRO A 17 -6.26 -8.88 -10.98
C PRO A 17 -5.46 -7.59 -10.72
N TYR A 18 -5.22 -6.80 -11.76
CA TYR A 18 -4.54 -5.51 -11.62
C TYR A 18 -5.43 -4.45 -10.98
N LEU A 19 -6.75 -4.48 -11.20
CA LEU A 19 -7.69 -3.61 -10.49
C LEU A 19 -7.67 -3.94 -8.99
N ASP A 20 -7.70 -5.21 -8.63
CA ASP A 20 -7.61 -5.67 -7.24
C ASP A 20 -6.28 -5.24 -6.61
N LEU A 21 -5.16 -5.39 -7.34
CA LEU A 21 -3.86 -4.90 -6.90
C LEU A 21 -3.87 -3.38 -6.67
N CYS A 22 -4.40 -2.59 -7.60
CA CYS A 22 -4.49 -1.13 -7.48
C CYS A 22 -5.35 -0.69 -6.29
N GLN A 23 -6.48 -1.37 -6.06
CA GLN A 23 -7.31 -1.10 -4.87
C GLN A 23 -6.54 -1.36 -3.58
N ASN A 24 -5.86 -2.50 -3.50
CA ASN A 24 -5.07 -2.86 -2.32
C ASN A 24 -3.89 -1.91 -2.10
N LEU A 25 -3.16 -1.55 -3.15
CA LEU A 25 -2.07 -0.57 -3.08
C LEU A 25 -2.58 0.82 -2.65
N GLY A 26 -3.70 1.26 -3.18
CA GLY A 26 -4.32 2.52 -2.80
C GLY A 26 -4.74 2.55 -1.33
N LYS A 27 -5.41 1.50 -0.86
CA LYS A 27 -5.76 1.35 0.56
C LYS A 27 -4.52 1.31 1.45
N PHE A 28 -3.47 0.58 1.03
CA PHE A 28 -2.21 0.51 1.75
C PHE A 28 -1.60 1.90 1.97
N GLY A 29 -1.30 2.61 0.89
CA GLY A 29 -0.69 3.94 0.96
C GLY A 29 -1.56 4.96 1.69
N GLY A 30 -2.86 4.98 1.38
CA GLY A 30 -3.80 5.92 1.98
C GLY A 30 -3.97 5.74 3.49
N GLN A 31 -3.90 4.52 4.03
CA GLN A 31 -3.99 4.26 5.46
C GLN A 31 -2.70 4.61 6.22
N ILE A 32 -1.54 4.55 5.56
CA ILE A 32 -0.25 4.86 6.20
C ILE A 32 0.00 6.36 6.25
N ILE A 33 -0.25 7.07 5.16
CA ILE A 33 -0.05 8.52 5.09
C ILE A 33 -1.10 9.25 5.91
N GLU A 34 -0.68 10.09 6.86
CA GLU A 34 -1.56 10.91 7.68
C GLU A 34 -1.74 12.34 7.14
N SER A 35 -0.69 12.87 6.53
CA SER A 35 -0.69 14.24 6.00
C SER A 35 -1.44 14.34 4.68
N ASN A 36 -1.86 15.57 4.33
CA ASN A 36 -2.51 15.84 3.06
C ASN A 36 -1.58 15.55 1.88
N ILE A 37 -2.04 14.70 0.97
CA ILE A 37 -1.32 14.35 -0.24
C ILE A 37 -1.33 15.55 -1.20
N LYS A 38 -0.18 15.87 -1.75
CA LYS A 38 0.02 16.92 -2.76
C LYS A 38 0.27 16.33 -4.15
N GLU A 39 0.90 15.17 -4.20
CA GLU A 39 1.27 14.53 -5.45
C GLU A 39 1.19 13.01 -5.32
N ILE A 40 0.70 12.37 -6.36
CA ILE A 40 0.63 10.91 -6.52
C ILE A 40 1.37 10.55 -7.81
N ASN A 41 2.53 9.91 -7.67
CA ASN A 41 3.27 9.38 -8.82
C ASN A 41 2.99 7.89 -8.94
N ILE A 42 2.58 7.47 -10.12
CA ILE A 42 2.26 6.07 -10.43
C ILE A 42 3.16 5.63 -11.59
N THR A 43 3.95 4.59 -11.39
CA THR A 43 4.77 4.01 -12.45
C THR A 43 4.33 2.58 -12.73
N PHE A 44 3.92 2.32 -13.95
CA PHE A 44 3.59 0.98 -14.44
C PHE A 44 4.82 0.40 -15.14
N LYS A 45 5.30 -0.76 -14.67
CA LYS A 45 6.51 -1.40 -15.18
C LYS A 45 6.22 -2.80 -15.70
N GLY A 46 6.87 -3.19 -16.81
CA GLY A 46 6.71 -4.50 -17.43
C GLY A 46 5.41 -4.64 -18.20
N SER A 47 4.82 -5.84 -18.21
CA SER A 47 3.63 -6.17 -19.02
C SER A 47 2.42 -5.29 -18.71
N VAL A 48 2.26 -4.86 -17.47
CA VAL A 48 1.17 -3.95 -17.07
C VAL A 48 1.26 -2.57 -17.73
N SER A 49 2.44 -2.14 -18.17
CA SER A 49 2.60 -0.85 -18.86
C SER A 49 1.98 -0.84 -20.27
N LYS A 50 1.68 -2.01 -20.82
CA LYS A 50 1.22 -2.22 -22.21
C LYS A 50 -0.29 -2.43 -22.33
N ILE A 51 -1.00 -2.54 -21.20
CA ILE A 51 -2.46 -2.70 -21.18
C ILE A 51 -3.18 -1.38 -20.97
N ASN A 52 -4.50 -1.35 -21.01
CA ASN A 52 -5.29 -0.17 -20.71
C ASN A 52 -5.18 0.21 -19.23
N THR A 53 -4.32 1.17 -18.89
CA THR A 53 -4.04 1.59 -17.51
C THR A 53 -5.03 2.61 -16.94
N LYS A 54 -5.89 3.23 -17.75
CA LYS A 54 -6.85 4.24 -17.27
C LYS A 54 -7.73 3.74 -16.12
N PRO A 55 -8.38 2.56 -16.21
CA PRO A 55 -9.17 2.04 -15.09
C PRO A 55 -8.31 1.75 -13.85
N LEU A 56 -7.06 1.36 -14.04
CA LEU A 56 -6.11 1.10 -12.95
C LEU A 56 -5.75 2.38 -12.21
N ILE A 57 -5.48 3.46 -12.93
CA ILE A 57 -5.18 4.78 -12.37
C ILE A 57 -6.39 5.28 -11.56
N SER A 58 -7.60 5.27 -12.14
CA SER A 58 -8.81 5.69 -11.45
C SER A 58 -9.08 4.85 -10.20
N SER A 59 -8.88 3.52 -10.27
CA SER A 59 -9.03 2.62 -9.13
C SER A 59 -8.04 2.92 -8.00
N LEU A 60 -6.78 3.14 -8.34
CA LEU A 60 -5.74 3.49 -7.36
C LEU A 60 -6.06 4.81 -6.65
N ILE A 61 -6.36 5.86 -7.44
CA ILE A 61 -6.67 7.19 -6.88
C ILE A 61 -7.91 7.12 -5.99
N ALA A 62 -8.97 6.45 -6.46
CA ALA A 62 -10.19 6.26 -5.67
C ALA A 62 -9.90 5.56 -4.35
N SER A 63 -9.08 4.51 -4.37
CA SER A 63 -8.72 3.75 -3.17
C SER A 63 -7.86 4.54 -2.19
N ILE A 64 -6.92 5.36 -2.68
CA ILE A 64 -6.14 6.28 -1.83
C ILE A 64 -7.07 7.30 -1.16
N LEU A 65 -7.87 8.00 -1.96
CA LEU A 65 -8.70 9.10 -1.46
C LEU A 65 -9.83 8.61 -0.55
N SER A 66 -10.41 7.45 -0.80
CA SER A 66 -11.48 6.88 0.03
C SER A 66 -11.04 6.56 1.46
N THR A 67 -9.74 6.46 1.74
CA THR A 67 -9.23 6.33 3.11
C THR A 67 -9.32 7.63 3.91
N LYS A 68 -9.48 8.77 3.24
CA LYS A 68 -9.48 10.13 3.81
C LYS A 68 -10.81 10.86 3.64
N MET A 69 -11.60 10.47 2.66
CA MET A 69 -12.81 11.19 2.24
C MET A 69 -13.94 10.21 1.98
N GLU A 70 -15.15 10.60 2.35
CA GLU A 70 -16.37 9.87 2.01
C GLU A 70 -16.80 10.15 0.56
N SER A 71 -17.63 9.29 0.02
CA SER A 71 -18.25 9.43 -1.32
C SER A 71 -17.29 9.46 -2.50
N ILE A 72 -16.08 8.90 -2.34
CA ILE A 72 -15.12 8.72 -3.45
C ILE A 72 -15.42 7.40 -4.17
N ASN A 73 -15.40 7.45 -5.50
CA ASN A 73 -15.57 6.30 -6.38
C ASN A 73 -14.72 6.43 -7.65
N LEU A 74 -14.74 5.41 -8.50
CA LEU A 74 -13.96 5.37 -9.75
C LEU A 74 -14.29 6.52 -10.73
N ILE A 75 -15.50 7.08 -10.67
CA ILE A 75 -15.95 8.11 -11.60
C ILE A 75 -15.48 9.49 -11.17
N ASN A 76 -15.47 9.77 -9.86
CA ASN A 76 -15.20 11.11 -9.35
C ASN A 76 -13.78 11.30 -8.79
N ALA A 77 -13.02 10.23 -8.60
CA ALA A 77 -11.72 10.27 -7.92
C ALA A 77 -10.72 11.27 -8.53
N GLU A 78 -10.55 11.25 -9.85
CA GLU A 78 -9.62 12.17 -10.54
C GLU A 78 -10.09 13.62 -10.48
N VAL A 79 -11.41 13.84 -10.59
CA VAL A 79 -12.00 15.18 -10.46
C VAL A 79 -11.80 15.73 -9.05
N VAL A 80 -12.05 14.91 -8.04
CA VAL A 80 -11.83 15.29 -6.63
C VAL A 80 -10.34 15.54 -6.35
N ALA A 81 -9.44 14.71 -6.85
CA ALA A 81 -8.01 14.93 -6.74
C ALA A 81 -7.62 16.30 -7.30
N LYS A 82 -8.09 16.65 -8.50
CA LYS A 82 -7.86 17.95 -9.11
C LYS A 82 -8.44 19.10 -8.28
N GLN A 83 -9.66 18.97 -7.76
CA GLN A 83 -10.28 19.98 -6.89
C GLN A 83 -9.51 20.20 -5.58
N LYS A 84 -8.84 19.17 -5.09
CA LYS A 84 -7.96 19.20 -3.90
C LYS A 84 -6.53 19.63 -4.22
N ASN A 85 -6.24 20.01 -5.46
CA ASN A 85 -4.90 20.37 -5.96
C ASN A 85 -3.87 19.24 -5.74
N ILE A 86 -4.30 18.00 -5.91
CA ILE A 86 -3.41 16.84 -5.90
C ILE A 86 -2.94 16.62 -7.33
N GLU A 87 -1.64 16.72 -7.55
CA GLU A 87 -1.03 16.41 -8.84
C GLU A 87 -0.92 14.91 -9.03
N ILE A 88 -1.30 14.42 -10.23
CA ILE A 88 -1.20 13.00 -10.58
C ILE A 88 -0.24 12.88 -11.75
N ILE A 89 0.84 12.14 -11.54
CA ILE A 89 1.88 11.88 -12.55
C ILE A 89 1.92 10.38 -12.82
N THR A 90 1.81 10.01 -14.09
CA THR A 90 1.90 8.62 -14.52
C THR A 90 3.09 8.40 -15.42
N SER A 91 3.79 7.29 -15.22
CA SER A 91 4.97 6.90 -15.99
C SER A 91 4.87 5.43 -16.40
N PHE A 92 5.52 5.08 -17.49
CA PHE A 92 5.50 3.74 -18.06
C PHE A 92 6.93 3.28 -18.35
N GLN A 93 7.25 2.04 -17.98
CA GLN A 93 8.56 1.42 -18.21
C GLN A 93 8.36 0.00 -18.73
N ASP A 94 9.07 -0.36 -19.78
CA ASP A 94 8.93 -1.67 -20.43
C ASP A 94 9.56 -2.81 -19.65
N GLN A 95 10.49 -2.51 -18.74
CA GLN A 95 11.25 -3.50 -17.98
C GLN A 95 11.03 -3.38 -16.48
N THR A 96 11.11 -4.52 -15.80
CA THR A 96 11.17 -4.64 -14.34
C THR A 96 12.47 -5.36 -13.94
N GLU A 97 12.87 -5.21 -12.69
CA GLU A 97 14.10 -5.86 -12.19
C GLU A 97 13.91 -7.34 -11.90
N SER A 98 12.72 -7.76 -11.44
CA SER A 98 12.52 -9.12 -10.94
C SER A 98 11.13 -9.72 -11.12
N HIS A 99 10.17 -8.97 -11.65
CA HIS A 99 8.77 -9.38 -11.81
C HIS A 99 8.29 -9.13 -13.22
N ASP A 100 7.30 -9.89 -13.69
CA ASP A 100 6.68 -9.63 -15.00
C ASP A 100 6.04 -8.25 -15.06
N SER A 101 5.44 -7.82 -13.95
CA SER A 101 4.80 -6.53 -13.81
C SER A 101 4.96 -5.98 -12.40
N GLU A 102 5.14 -4.67 -12.30
CA GLU A 102 5.22 -3.95 -11.04
C GLU A 102 4.46 -2.62 -11.17
N ILE A 103 3.72 -2.26 -10.12
CA ILE A 103 3.12 -0.94 -9.98
C ILE A 103 3.78 -0.25 -8.79
N SER A 104 4.51 0.82 -9.07
CA SER A 104 5.18 1.64 -8.06
C SER A 104 4.39 2.93 -7.81
N ILE A 105 4.23 3.27 -6.55
CA ILE A 105 3.52 4.48 -6.12
C ILE A 105 4.43 5.31 -5.22
N ASN A 106 4.43 6.61 -5.44
CA ASN A 106 5.08 7.57 -4.56
C ASN A 106 4.07 8.63 -4.14
N LEU A 107 3.71 8.64 -2.87
CA LEU A 107 2.84 9.63 -2.25
C LEU A 107 3.68 10.73 -1.65
N ILE A 108 3.46 11.97 -2.08
CA ILE A 108 4.20 13.14 -1.62
C ILE A 108 3.26 14.07 -0.88
N THR A 109 3.64 14.43 0.34
CA THR A 109 2.96 15.41 1.19
C THR A 109 3.90 16.56 1.49
N GLU A 110 3.47 17.55 2.25
CA GLU A 110 4.35 18.62 2.74
C GLU A 110 5.40 18.12 3.74
N LYS A 111 5.12 17.00 4.43
CA LYS A 111 5.93 16.51 5.54
C LYS A 111 6.77 15.29 5.20
N GLU A 112 6.30 14.45 4.29
CA GLU A 112 6.89 13.14 4.03
C GLU A 112 6.70 12.68 2.59
N LYS A 113 7.55 11.74 2.20
CA LYS A 113 7.41 10.96 0.96
C LYS A 113 7.29 9.51 1.35
N PHE A 114 6.33 8.82 0.79
CA PHE A 114 6.11 7.40 1.02
C PHE A 114 6.09 6.65 -0.31
N ASN A 115 7.12 5.86 -0.54
CA ASN A 115 7.29 5.06 -1.75
C ASN A 115 6.99 3.59 -1.45
N PHE A 116 6.22 2.96 -2.29
CA PHE A 116 5.95 1.52 -2.20
C PHE A 116 5.61 0.95 -3.57
N SER A 117 5.77 -0.35 -3.71
CA SER A 117 5.37 -1.04 -4.93
C SER A 117 4.73 -2.38 -4.65
N GLY A 118 3.95 -2.83 -5.60
CA GLY A 118 3.27 -4.12 -5.56
C GLY A 118 3.30 -4.84 -6.89
N ALA A 119 3.08 -6.14 -6.81
CA ALA A 119 3.01 -7.06 -7.94
C ALA A 119 1.98 -8.16 -7.70
N LEU A 120 1.64 -8.88 -8.76
CA LEU A 120 0.80 -10.06 -8.70
C LEU A 120 1.66 -11.33 -8.66
N PHE A 121 1.32 -12.23 -7.75
CA PHE A 121 1.89 -13.58 -7.65
C PHE A 121 0.74 -14.59 -7.71
N ALA A 122 0.67 -15.33 -8.78
CA ALA A 122 -0.43 -16.28 -9.01
C ALA A 122 -1.83 -15.64 -8.81
N GLY A 123 -1.97 -14.36 -9.18
CA GLY A 123 -3.22 -13.60 -9.03
C GLY A 123 -3.40 -12.90 -7.67
N SER A 124 -2.55 -13.18 -6.68
CA SER A 124 -2.60 -12.51 -5.37
C SER A 124 -1.81 -11.22 -5.37
N SER A 125 -2.36 -10.18 -4.75
CA SER A 125 -1.69 -8.88 -4.55
C SER A 125 -0.62 -8.99 -3.47
N ARG A 126 0.61 -8.55 -3.78
CA ARG A 126 1.70 -8.45 -2.81
C ARG A 126 2.34 -7.08 -2.81
N ILE A 127 2.70 -6.59 -1.62
CA ILE A 127 3.65 -5.49 -1.47
C ILE A 127 5.05 -6.07 -1.65
N ILE A 128 5.86 -5.48 -2.53
CA ILE A 128 7.21 -5.97 -2.85
C ILE A 128 8.33 -4.99 -2.47
N SER A 129 8.00 -3.74 -2.22
CA SER A 129 8.93 -2.76 -1.64
C SER A 129 8.22 -1.68 -0.83
N ILE A 130 8.89 -1.14 0.19
CA ILE A 130 8.45 0.01 0.98
C ILE A 130 9.69 0.88 1.25
N ASN A 131 9.67 2.14 0.82
CA ASN A 131 10.77 3.10 0.98
C ASN A 131 12.15 2.52 0.58
N GLY A 132 12.18 1.79 -0.54
CA GLY A 132 13.38 1.14 -1.05
C GLY A 132 13.77 -0.17 -0.35
N MET A 133 13.07 -0.57 0.71
CA MET A 133 13.27 -1.86 1.37
C MET A 133 12.49 -2.95 0.65
N ARG A 134 13.18 -4.01 0.23
CA ARG A 134 12.52 -5.20 -0.36
C ARG A 134 11.74 -5.93 0.72
N ILE A 135 10.53 -6.28 0.41
CA ILE A 135 9.64 -7.07 1.25
C ILE A 135 8.72 -7.88 0.34
N GLU A 136 8.30 -9.06 0.76
CA GLU A 136 7.30 -9.85 0.03
C GLU A 136 6.14 -10.18 0.97
N ALA A 137 5.13 -9.33 0.98
CA ALA A 137 3.99 -9.49 1.85
C ALA A 137 2.70 -9.62 1.04
N GLU A 138 2.03 -10.75 1.15
CA GLU A 138 0.67 -10.91 0.63
C GLU A 138 -0.28 -10.01 1.41
N ILE A 139 -1.15 -9.31 0.69
CA ILE A 139 -2.13 -8.42 1.32
C ILE A 139 -3.29 -9.25 1.83
N SER A 140 -3.55 -9.17 3.13
CA SER A 140 -4.65 -9.85 3.81
C SER A 140 -5.58 -8.86 4.51
N LYS A 141 -6.76 -9.33 4.92
CA LYS A 141 -7.83 -8.49 5.45
C LYS A 141 -7.44 -7.63 6.65
N ASN A 142 -6.61 -8.16 7.55
CA ASN A 142 -6.19 -7.48 8.78
C ASN A 142 -4.67 -7.56 8.91
N MET A 143 -4.02 -6.42 8.84
CA MET A 143 -2.57 -6.34 8.95
C MET A 143 -2.13 -5.22 9.90
N LEU A 144 -0.91 -5.35 10.37
CA LEU A 144 -0.16 -4.27 11.00
C LEU A 144 1.01 -3.87 10.09
N TYR A 145 1.18 -2.60 9.89
CA TYR A 145 2.39 -2.00 9.36
C TYR A 145 3.23 -1.47 10.52
N THR A 146 4.52 -1.74 10.51
CA THR A 146 5.46 -1.16 11.45
C THR A 146 6.64 -0.53 10.72
N SER A 147 7.14 0.57 11.26
CA SER A 147 8.43 1.15 10.91
C SER A 147 9.23 1.35 12.18
N ASN A 148 10.47 0.88 12.21
CA ASN A 148 11.31 0.90 13.39
C ASN A 148 12.80 1.02 13.05
N THR A 149 13.59 1.44 14.04
CA THR A 149 15.04 1.27 13.97
C THR A 149 15.37 -0.23 14.11
N ASP A 150 16.19 -0.75 13.19
CA ASP A 150 16.55 -2.17 13.14
C ASP A 150 17.53 -2.51 14.25
N LYS A 151 17.01 -2.88 15.40
CA LYS A 151 17.78 -3.29 16.59
C LYS A 151 17.23 -4.57 17.19
N PRO A 152 18.08 -5.38 17.83
CA PRO A 152 17.63 -6.56 18.56
C PRO A 152 16.55 -6.23 19.59
N GLY A 153 15.61 -7.16 19.79
CA GLY A 153 14.57 -7.06 20.80
C GLY A 153 13.21 -6.55 20.27
N PHE A 154 13.16 -5.82 19.17
CA PHE A 154 11.89 -5.27 18.63
C PHE A 154 10.86 -6.36 18.34
N ILE A 155 11.24 -7.40 17.57
CA ILE A 155 10.32 -8.48 17.19
C ILE A 155 9.82 -9.24 18.43
N GLY A 156 10.72 -9.49 19.40
CA GLY A 156 10.35 -10.15 20.65
C GLY A 156 9.35 -9.34 21.47
N ALA A 157 9.57 -8.04 21.62
CA ALA A 157 8.68 -7.13 22.33
C ALA A 157 7.31 -7.04 21.62
N LEU A 158 7.30 -6.87 20.30
CA LEU A 158 6.09 -6.84 19.50
C LEU A 158 5.28 -8.14 19.66
N GLY A 159 5.92 -9.29 19.51
CA GLY A 159 5.27 -10.60 19.67
C GLY A 159 4.73 -10.83 21.07
N THR A 160 5.43 -10.36 22.10
CA THR A 160 4.95 -10.44 23.50
C THR A 160 3.69 -9.61 23.72
N GLU A 161 3.67 -8.36 23.25
CA GLU A 161 2.49 -7.48 23.39
C GLU A 161 1.27 -8.01 22.62
N LEU A 162 1.48 -8.53 21.40
CA LEU A 162 0.41 -9.16 20.63
C LEU A 162 -0.11 -10.42 21.32
N GLY A 163 0.79 -11.28 21.82
CA GLY A 163 0.41 -12.50 22.55
C GLY A 163 -0.35 -12.20 23.85
N ASN A 164 0.08 -11.18 24.62
CA ASN A 164 -0.63 -10.74 25.83
C ASN A 164 -2.04 -10.21 25.54
N ALA A 165 -2.26 -9.70 24.33
CA ALA A 165 -3.55 -9.23 23.84
C ALA A 165 -4.37 -10.34 23.13
N GLU A 166 -3.93 -11.60 23.18
CA GLU A 166 -4.55 -12.75 22.50
C GLU A 166 -4.67 -12.55 20.97
N VAL A 167 -3.74 -11.82 20.38
CA VAL A 167 -3.64 -11.60 18.94
C VAL A 167 -2.58 -12.52 18.36
N ASN A 168 -3.01 -13.44 17.50
CA ASN A 168 -2.09 -14.36 16.81
C ASN A 168 -1.45 -13.69 15.61
N ILE A 169 -0.16 -13.98 15.37
CA ILE A 169 0.57 -13.60 14.17
C ILE A 169 0.45 -14.74 13.16
N ALA A 170 -0.25 -14.49 12.06
CA ALA A 170 -0.38 -15.46 10.96
C ALA A 170 0.82 -15.43 10.01
N THR A 171 1.27 -14.23 9.62
CA THR A 171 2.49 -14.04 8.83
C THR A 171 3.28 -12.83 9.33
N PHE A 172 4.59 -12.89 9.20
CA PHE A 172 5.49 -11.78 9.55
C PHE A 172 6.50 -11.56 8.42
N ASN A 173 6.37 -10.45 7.71
CA ASN A 173 7.25 -10.09 6.61
C ASN A 173 8.08 -8.86 7.01
N LEU A 174 9.39 -8.94 6.86
CA LEU A 174 10.36 -7.93 7.27
C LEU A 174 11.17 -7.43 6.08
N GLY A 175 11.20 -6.12 5.88
CA GLY A 175 12.13 -5.43 4.99
C GLY A 175 13.14 -4.64 5.81
N ARG A 176 14.41 -4.63 5.39
CA ARG A 176 15.52 -3.96 6.09
C ARG A 176 16.38 -3.17 5.13
N THR A 177 16.96 -2.08 5.62
CA THR A 177 18.04 -1.36 4.93
C THR A 177 19.38 -1.67 5.57
N GLY A 178 20.47 -1.49 4.83
CA GLY A 178 21.82 -1.49 5.41
C GLY A 178 22.12 -0.30 6.36
N SER A 179 21.22 0.70 6.39
CA SER A 179 21.35 1.91 7.22
C SER A 179 20.67 1.81 8.59
N GLY A 180 20.12 0.65 8.95
CA GLY A 180 19.54 0.41 10.26
C GLY A 180 18.04 0.77 10.37
N GLU A 181 17.34 0.81 9.28
CA GLU A 181 15.88 0.96 9.22
C GLU A 181 15.20 -0.36 8.86
N ALA A 182 14.04 -0.60 9.42
CA ALA A 182 13.22 -1.77 9.13
C ALA A 182 11.75 -1.40 9.01
N VAL A 183 11.04 -2.15 8.18
CA VAL A 183 9.58 -2.14 8.09
C VAL A 183 9.06 -3.55 8.18
N SER A 184 7.87 -3.73 8.74
CA SER A 184 7.20 -5.03 8.76
C SER A 184 5.76 -4.91 8.29
N LEU A 185 5.30 -5.94 7.60
CA LEU A 185 3.88 -6.18 7.32
C LEU A 185 3.50 -7.51 7.96
N ILE A 186 2.56 -7.46 8.86
CA ILE A 186 2.21 -8.57 9.76
C ILE A 186 0.73 -8.85 9.59
N GLU A 187 0.40 -10.04 9.13
CA GLU A 187 -0.98 -10.52 9.16
C GLU A 187 -1.32 -11.01 10.56
N VAL A 188 -2.46 -10.58 11.07
CA VAL A 188 -2.87 -10.92 12.44
C VAL A 188 -4.30 -11.46 12.48
N ASP A 189 -4.49 -12.44 13.36
CA ASP A 189 -5.81 -12.95 13.73
C ASP A 189 -6.19 -12.37 15.09
N GLY A 190 -7.29 -11.65 15.14
CA GLY A 190 -7.80 -11.03 16.36
C GLY A 190 -8.15 -9.56 16.21
N LYS A 191 -8.64 -8.99 17.28
CA LYS A 191 -9.02 -7.57 17.34
C LYS A 191 -7.85 -6.70 17.73
N ILE A 192 -7.45 -5.81 16.83
CA ILE A 192 -6.52 -4.71 17.14
C ILE A 192 -7.36 -3.49 17.52
N ASN A 193 -7.35 -3.14 18.79
CA ASN A 193 -8.00 -1.93 19.31
C ASN A 193 -6.98 -0.79 19.49
N SER A 194 -7.49 0.41 19.77
CA SER A 194 -6.64 1.60 19.95
C SER A 194 -5.71 1.53 21.16
N GLU A 195 -6.10 0.79 22.21
CA GLU A 195 -5.25 0.60 23.38
C GLU A 195 -4.03 -0.26 23.05
N LEU A 196 -4.23 -1.35 22.32
CA LEU A 196 -3.13 -2.19 21.85
C LEU A 196 -2.19 -1.41 20.93
N ILE A 197 -2.71 -0.63 19.98
CA ILE A 197 -1.88 0.23 19.12
C ILE A 197 -0.99 1.15 19.95
N LYS A 198 -1.53 1.81 20.98
CA LYS A 198 -0.73 2.67 21.87
C LYS A 198 0.36 1.91 22.62
N LYS A 199 0.07 0.68 23.07
CA LYS A 199 1.10 -0.18 23.70
C LYS A 199 2.22 -0.53 22.72
N LEU A 200 1.86 -0.89 21.50
CA LEU A 200 2.83 -1.21 20.44
C LEU A 200 3.66 0.00 20.03
N GLU A 201 3.08 1.20 19.97
CA GLU A 201 3.79 2.45 19.69
C GLU A 201 4.85 2.80 20.76
N ASN A 202 4.65 2.35 21.99
CA ASN A 202 5.58 2.58 23.10
C ASN A 202 6.75 1.57 23.15
N ILE A 203 6.78 0.57 22.27
CA ILE A 203 7.91 -0.35 22.18
C ILE A 203 9.15 0.43 21.72
N SER A 204 10.29 0.19 22.37
CA SER A 204 11.56 0.82 22.01
C SER A 204 11.91 0.62 20.54
N ASN A 205 12.40 1.68 19.92
CA ASN A 205 12.81 1.75 18.51
C ASN A 205 11.66 1.78 17.50
N VAL A 206 10.41 1.74 17.92
CA VAL A 206 9.24 1.95 17.03
C VAL A 206 9.22 3.41 16.58
N LYS A 207 9.02 3.62 15.28
CA LYS A 207 8.78 4.93 14.67
C LYS A 207 7.30 5.13 14.33
N SER A 208 6.67 4.08 13.83
CA SER A 208 5.25 4.10 13.46
C SER A 208 4.66 2.70 13.51
N ILE A 209 3.43 2.61 13.97
CA ILE A 209 2.58 1.41 13.82
C ILE A 209 1.24 1.83 13.29
N LYS A 210 0.73 1.11 12.29
CA LYS A 210 -0.58 1.34 11.71
C LYS A 210 -1.34 0.03 11.59
N LYS A 211 -2.61 0.06 11.99
CA LYS A 211 -3.56 -0.99 11.63
C LYS A 211 -4.01 -0.76 10.21
N LEU A 212 -3.97 -1.80 9.38
CA LEU A 212 -4.43 -1.79 8.01
C LEU A 212 -5.61 -2.75 7.84
N SER A 213 -6.60 -2.33 7.04
CA SER A 213 -7.79 -3.12 6.70
C SER A 213 -8.02 -3.07 5.20
N PHE A 214 -8.28 -4.23 4.57
CA PHE A 214 -8.42 -4.37 3.12
C PHE A 214 -9.77 -4.95 2.71
#